data_0f5b72bcdf95e910729a7b3ef3523eed
#
_entry.id   0f5b72bcdf95e910729a7b3ef3523eed
#
_cell.length_a   1.000
_cell.length_b   1.000
_cell.length_c   1.000
_cell.angle_alpha   90.00
_cell.angle_beta   90.00
_cell.angle_gamma   90.00
#
_symmetry.space_group_name_H-M   'P 1'
#
loop_
_entity.id
_entity.type
_entity.pdbx_description
1 polymer ?
#
loop_
_entity_poly.entity_id
_entity_poly.type
_entity_poly.pdbx_seq_one_letter_code
_entity_poly.pdbx_strand_id
1 'polypeptide(L)'
;MRKLKLALCATATFLLFTPAHAQDAVDAGKAKAEGKVVWYTSTPIEQAQKIVALFKQQQGIEVELFRSGGSAILSRFQQEMTAGRAAADVITHSDPAAANALGKKGFTVPFKPKNFDKVPDAAKAANGMYVGQRLNMMTHYLRSDKVAAADEPKTWDDMINPKYKGKQVMTDPSFTSLQVSVVGTISKLRGWDYYKKLRANDVMIVQGNQQVSDMLKRGERLIAIGALDSYAADLKKEGHQVKTLYPSDGVFIIPSPTSVVKNAPHPNAAKLFAEFMIGDDAQKIFPADGGYSARIDIAAPQGSPDLKTLKILDVDEEYIEKETQRIKRQFNEIFG
;
A
#
# COMPACT_ATOMS: atom_id res chain seq x y z
N MET A 1 -70.75 49.03 -15.29
CA MET A 1 -69.26 49.26 -15.36
C MET A 1 -68.56 48.17 -14.54
N ARG A 2 -68.13 47.11 -15.21
CA ARG A 2 -67.39 45.98 -14.54
C ARG A 2 -65.87 46.17 -14.74
N LYS A 3 -65.15 46.36 -13.64
CA LYS A 3 -63.69 46.48 -13.64
C LYS A 3 -63.06 45.07 -13.69
N LEU A 4 -62.39 44.78 -14.80
CA LEU A 4 -61.61 43.57 -15.00
C LEU A 4 -60.26 43.72 -14.27
N LYS A 5 -59.97 42.86 -13.26
CA LYS A 5 -58.68 42.81 -12.61
C LYS A 5 -57.80 41.71 -13.34
N LEU A 6 -56.77 42.18 -14.00
CA LEU A 6 -55.69 41.30 -14.53
C LEU A 6 -54.84 40.87 -13.38
N ALA A 7 -54.78 39.56 -13.17
CA ALA A 7 -53.79 38.93 -12.26
C ALA A 7 -52.54 38.53 -13.06
N LEU A 8 -51.43 39.15 -12.75
CA LEU A 8 -50.13 38.87 -13.32
C LEU A 8 -49.50 37.68 -12.53
N CYS A 9 -49.49 36.48 -13.10
CA CYS A 9 -48.75 35.36 -12.54
C CYS A 9 -47.25 35.49 -12.88
N ALA A 10 -46.45 35.84 -11.91
CA ALA A 10 -44.98 35.77 -12.03
C ALA A 10 -44.51 34.33 -11.77
N THR A 11 -44.15 33.64 -12.83
CA THR A 11 -43.50 32.31 -12.75
C THR A 11 -42.03 32.50 -12.36
N ALA A 12 -41.70 32.25 -11.08
CA ALA A 12 -40.32 32.24 -10.62
C ALA A 12 -39.67 30.91 -11.05
N THR A 13 -38.82 30.96 -12.07
CA THR A 13 -37.99 29.82 -12.49
C THR A 13 -36.84 29.66 -11.47
N PHE A 14 -36.94 28.69 -10.56
CA PHE A 14 -35.87 28.29 -9.69
C PHE A 14 -34.84 27.53 -10.53
N LEU A 15 -33.74 28.18 -10.88
CA LEU A 15 -32.53 27.50 -11.39
C LEU A 15 -31.92 26.71 -10.23
N LEU A 16 -32.12 25.40 -10.23
CA LEU A 16 -31.39 24.48 -9.37
C LEU A 16 -29.93 24.48 -9.83
N PHE A 17 -29.08 25.27 -9.18
CA PHE A 17 -27.64 25.11 -9.23
C PHE A 17 -27.31 23.81 -8.51
N THR A 18 -27.15 22.70 -9.25
CA THR A 18 -26.39 21.56 -8.78
C THR A 18 -24.97 22.04 -8.59
N PRO A 19 -24.36 21.91 -7.40
CA PRO A 19 -22.95 22.15 -7.25
C PRO A 19 -22.24 21.08 -8.12
N ALA A 20 -21.72 21.49 -9.27
CA ALA A 20 -20.72 20.71 -9.96
C ALA A 20 -19.58 20.57 -8.94
N HIS A 21 -19.33 19.36 -8.48
CA HIS A 21 -18.10 19.05 -7.76
C HIS A 21 -16.97 19.34 -8.74
N ALA A 22 -16.45 20.56 -8.67
CA ALA A 22 -15.22 20.91 -9.36
C ALA A 22 -14.18 19.90 -8.88
N GLN A 23 -13.83 18.92 -9.72
CA GLN A 23 -12.65 18.11 -9.55
C GLN A 23 -11.55 19.14 -9.34
N ASP A 24 -10.91 19.15 -8.16
CA ASP A 24 -9.88 20.12 -7.80
C ASP A 24 -8.78 20.08 -8.86
N ALA A 25 -8.88 20.98 -9.85
CA ALA A 25 -7.95 21.00 -10.96
C ALA A 25 -6.52 21.23 -10.43
N VAL A 26 -5.60 20.38 -10.80
CA VAL A 26 -4.19 20.52 -10.44
C VAL A 26 -3.63 21.75 -11.16
N ASP A 27 -3.15 22.73 -10.40
CA ASP A 27 -2.48 23.91 -10.93
C ASP A 27 -0.97 23.66 -11.05
N ALA A 28 -0.55 23.18 -12.22
CA ALA A 28 0.84 22.87 -12.49
C ALA A 28 1.75 24.13 -12.42
N GLY A 29 1.21 25.32 -12.70
CA GLY A 29 1.97 26.57 -12.58
C GLY A 29 2.32 26.90 -11.13
N LYS A 30 1.33 26.80 -10.23
CA LYS A 30 1.56 26.98 -8.79
C LYS A 30 2.44 25.90 -8.22
N ALA A 31 2.26 24.63 -8.63
CA ALA A 31 3.12 23.53 -8.22
C ALA A 31 4.59 23.78 -8.58
N LYS A 32 4.88 24.28 -9.79
CA LYS A 32 6.24 24.67 -10.21
C LYS A 32 6.78 25.83 -9.40
N ALA A 33 5.95 26.82 -9.05
CA ALA A 33 6.35 27.93 -8.21
C ALA A 33 6.70 27.50 -6.77
N GLU A 34 6.04 26.44 -6.25
CA GLU A 34 6.40 25.82 -4.95
C GLU A 34 7.73 25.07 -5.01
N GLY A 35 8.14 24.58 -6.18
CA GLY A 35 9.47 24.07 -6.51
C GLY A 35 9.84 22.72 -5.94
N LYS A 36 9.11 22.21 -4.95
CA LYS A 36 9.36 20.90 -4.33
C LYS A 36 8.11 20.26 -3.75
N VAL A 37 8.19 18.94 -3.48
CA VAL A 37 7.21 18.18 -2.71
C VAL A 37 7.94 17.25 -1.74
N VAL A 38 7.46 17.17 -0.50
CA VAL A 38 7.99 16.28 0.54
C VAL A 38 7.14 15.00 0.58
N TRP A 39 7.73 13.87 0.25
CA TRP A 39 7.06 12.58 0.19
C TRP A 39 7.52 11.63 1.29
N TYR A 40 6.63 11.32 2.22
CA TYR A 40 6.82 10.25 3.21
C TYR A 40 6.29 8.94 2.66
N THR A 41 7.15 7.90 2.59
CA THR A 41 6.73 6.66 1.93
C THR A 41 7.34 5.40 2.51
N SER A 42 6.56 4.30 2.44
CA SER A 42 7.03 2.94 2.65
C SER A 42 7.28 2.18 1.33
N THR A 43 7.18 2.85 0.18
CA THR A 43 7.51 2.26 -1.12
C THR A 43 8.96 1.73 -1.12
N PRO A 44 9.24 0.54 -1.70
CA PRO A 44 10.60 0.05 -1.86
C PRO A 44 11.52 1.12 -2.44
N ILE A 45 12.75 1.21 -1.92
CA ILE A 45 13.62 2.38 -2.18
C ILE A 45 13.90 2.57 -3.66
N GLU A 46 14.13 1.48 -4.40
CA GLU A 46 14.43 1.55 -5.84
C GLU A 46 13.23 2.07 -6.64
N GLN A 47 12.01 1.59 -6.33
CA GLN A 47 10.79 2.10 -6.96
C GLN A 47 10.55 3.57 -6.61
N ALA A 48 10.76 3.95 -5.34
CA ALA A 48 10.61 5.33 -4.91
C ALA A 48 11.58 6.27 -5.65
N GLN A 49 12.83 5.86 -5.81
CA GLN A 49 13.85 6.63 -6.55
C GLN A 49 13.50 6.79 -8.04
N LYS A 50 12.97 5.73 -8.68
CA LYS A 50 12.49 5.81 -10.08
C LYS A 50 11.34 6.80 -10.23
N ILE A 51 10.38 6.77 -9.29
CA ILE A 51 9.25 7.71 -9.25
C ILE A 51 9.75 9.15 -9.08
N VAL A 52 10.66 9.39 -8.13
CA VAL A 52 11.27 10.69 -7.88
C VAL A 52 11.97 11.21 -9.12
N ALA A 53 12.82 10.39 -9.75
CA ALA A 53 13.55 10.77 -10.96
C ALA A 53 12.61 11.11 -12.13
N LEU A 54 11.58 10.27 -12.34
CA LEU A 54 10.60 10.47 -13.41
C LEU A 54 9.76 11.73 -13.19
N PHE A 55 9.30 11.98 -11.96
CA PHE A 55 8.54 13.19 -11.62
C PHE A 55 9.39 14.46 -11.84
N LYS A 56 10.63 14.47 -11.36
CA LYS A 56 11.57 15.58 -11.59
C LYS A 56 11.80 15.81 -13.08
N GLN A 57 12.02 14.74 -13.86
CA GLN A 57 12.22 14.83 -15.30
C GLN A 57 11.01 15.45 -16.02
N GLN A 58 9.79 15.03 -15.67
CA GLN A 58 8.57 15.44 -16.36
C GLN A 58 8.03 16.79 -15.89
N GLN A 59 8.14 17.08 -14.58
CA GLN A 59 7.50 18.25 -13.97
C GLN A 59 8.49 19.36 -13.60
N GLY A 60 9.80 19.06 -13.52
CA GLY A 60 10.83 20.00 -13.08
C GLY A 60 10.74 20.36 -11.59
N ILE A 61 10.07 19.54 -10.78
CA ILE A 61 9.86 19.76 -9.34
C ILE A 61 10.70 18.75 -8.57
N GLU A 62 11.37 19.18 -7.52
CA GLU A 62 12.16 18.32 -6.64
C GLU A 62 11.24 17.50 -5.73
N VAL A 63 11.61 16.23 -5.47
CA VAL A 63 10.95 15.40 -4.47
C VAL A 63 11.90 15.14 -3.31
N GLU A 64 11.58 15.70 -2.15
CA GLU A 64 12.27 15.39 -0.90
C GLU A 64 11.69 14.08 -0.34
N LEU A 65 12.49 13.01 -0.47
CA LEU A 65 12.07 11.65 -0.15
C LEU A 65 12.44 11.29 1.28
N PHE A 66 11.44 11.01 2.14
CA PHE A 66 11.63 10.31 3.40
C PHE A 66 11.06 8.90 3.32
N ARG A 67 11.96 7.89 3.28
CA ARG A 67 11.59 6.49 3.17
C ARG A 67 11.89 5.72 4.46
N SER A 68 10.87 5.02 4.99
CA SER A 68 11.01 4.12 6.14
C SER A 68 9.98 2.97 6.08
N GLY A 69 9.95 2.08 7.06
CA GLY A 69 8.88 1.09 7.20
C GLY A 69 7.52 1.75 7.45
N GLY A 70 6.44 1.10 7.00
CA GLY A 70 5.10 1.68 7.05
C GLY A 70 4.64 2.09 8.45
N SER A 71 4.92 1.28 9.48
CA SER A 71 4.59 1.63 10.87
C SER A 71 5.39 2.83 11.37
N ALA A 72 6.67 2.96 10.99
CA ALA A 72 7.51 4.10 11.37
C ALA A 72 7.05 5.39 10.68
N ILE A 73 6.70 5.33 9.39
CA ILE A 73 6.11 6.44 8.62
C ILE A 73 4.84 6.95 9.32
N LEU A 74 3.92 6.05 9.64
CA LEU A 74 2.65 6.40 10.29
C LEU A 74 2.87 7.03 11.68
N SER A 75 3.76 6.46 12.48
CA SER A 75 4.06 6.97 13.82
C SER A 75 4.64 8.39 13.76
N ARG A 76 5.65 8.61 12.92
CA ARG A 76 6.26 9.93 12.71
C ARG A 76 5.23 10.94 12.21
N PHE A 77 4.49 10.61 11.16
CA PHE A 77 3.49 11.50 10.59
C PHE A 77 2.42 11.88 11.61
N GLN A 78 1.89 10.92 12.38
CA GLN A 78 0.88 11.22 13.40
C GLN A 78 1.42 12.12 14.51
N GLN A 79 2.66 11.93 14.95
CA GLN A 79 3.30 12.81 15.93
C GLN A 79 3.45 14.24 15.42
N GLU A 80 3.92 14.41 14.18
CA GLU A 80 4.07 15.73 13.55
C GLU A 80 2.70 16.43 13.40
N MET A 81 1.68 15.73 12.88
CA MET A 81 0.33 16.28 12.72
C MET A 81 -0.33 16.64 14.05
N THR A 82 -0.15 15.83 15.08
CA THR A 82 -0.66 16.11 16.43
C THR A 82 0.02 17.32 17.05
N ALA A 83 1.30 17.54 16.75
CA ALA A 83 2.05 18.74 17.16
C ALA A 83 1.74 19.98 16.29
N GLY A 84 0.81 19.89 15.33
CA GLY A 84 0.46 20.98 14.41
C GLY A 84 1.52 21.31 13.37
N ARG A 85 2.44 20.39 13.08
CA ARG A 85 3.56 20.56 12.13
C ARG A 85 3.41 19.58 10.97
N ALA A 86 2.80 20.02 9.89
CA ALA A 86 2.81 19.25 8.65
C ALA A 86 4.20 19.39 7.98
N ALA A 87 5.05 18.37 8.10
CA ALA A 87 6.35 18.35 7.42
C ALA A 87 6.27 17.66 6.06
N ALA A 88 5.34 16.72 5.88
CA ALA A 88 5.08 16.04 4.61
C ALA A 88 3.99 16.73 3.79
N ASP A 89 4.09 16.66 2.47
CA ASP A 89 3.06 17.07 1.52
C ASP A 89 2.18 15.88 1.10
N VAL A 90 2.80 14.72 0.93
CA VAL A 90 2.16 13.47 0.52
C VAL A 90 2.68 12.33 1.41
N ILE A 91 1.76 11.48 1.86
CA ILE A 91 2.09 10.27 2.59
C ILE A 91 1.63 9.04 1.81
N THR A 92 2.51 8.03 1.66
CA THR A 92 2.19 6.72 1.08
C THR A 92 2.64 5.61 2.03
N HIS A 93 1.71 4.75 2.42
CA HIS A 93 1.97 3.58 3.25
C HIS A 93 1.05 2.42 2.87
N SER A 94 1.31 1.21 3.36
CA SER A 94 0.55 0.03 2.93
C SER A 94 -0.40 -0.45 4.05
N ASP A 95 -1.30 0.45 4.46
CA ASP A 95 -2.28 0.22 5.53
C ASP A 95 -3.55 1.06 5.24
N PRO A 96 -4.52 0.52 4.50
CA PRO A 96 -5.76 1.25 4.17
C PRO A 96 -6.57 1.65 5.41
N ALA A 97 -6.57 0.81 6.46
CA ALA A 97 -7.25 1.12 7.71
C ALA A 97 -6.66 2.37 8.38
N ALA A 98 -5.31 2.46 8.44
CA ALA A 98 -4.65 3.66 8.94
C ALA A 98 -4.90 4.89 8.07
N ALA A 99 -4.96 4.76 6.73
CA ALA A 99 -5.30 5.87 5.84
C ALA A 99 -6.70 6.43 6.12
N ASN A 100 -7.68 5.54 6.32
CA ASN A 100 -9.03 5.94 6.74
C ASN A 100 -9.02 6.65 8.09
N ALA A 101 -8.26 6.15 9.07
CA ALA A 101 -8.12 6.77 10.39
C ALA A 101 -7.47 8.16 10.31
N LEU A 102 -6.45 8.36 9.45
CA LEU A 102 -5.85 9.68 9.22
C LEU A 102 -6.87 10.66 8.63
N GLY A 103 -7.70 10.22 7.68
CA GLY A 103 -8.80 11.01 7.12
C GLY A 103 -9.83 11.40 8.18
N LYS A 104 -10.28 10.45 9.01
CA LYS A 104 -11.21 10.70 10.14
C LYS A 104 -10.65 11.71 11.13
N LYS A 105 -9.34 11.70 11.39
CA LYS A 105 -8.64 12.69 12.24
C LYS A 105 -8.44 14.05 11.56
N GLY A 106 -8.78 14.20 10.29
CA GLY A 106 -8.58 15.41 9.52
C GLY A 106 -7.11 15.73 9.24
N PHE A 107 -6.23 14.74 9.17
CA PHE A 107 -4.81 14.90 8.87
C PHE A 107 -4.51 14.86 7.36
N THR A 108 -5.46 14.35 6.57
CA THR A 108 -5.41 14.32 5.11
C THR A 108 -6.64 15.01 4.52
N VAL A 109 -6.57 15.39 3.25
CA VAL A 109 -7.65 16.06 2.53
C VAL A 109 -8.13 15.21 1.36
N PRO A 110 -9.43 15.30 0.99
CA PRO A 110 -9.94 14.61 -0.19
C PRO A 110 -9.25 15.14 -1.45
N PHE A 111 -8.81 14.22 -2.31
CA PHE A 111 -8.32 14.54 -3.63
C PHE A 111 -8.59 13.37 -4.58
N LYS A 112 -9.24 13.62 -5.71
CA LYS A 112 -9.52 12.64 -6.76
C LYS A 112 -8.72 13.01 -8.01
N PRO A 113 -7.55 12.37 -8.24
CA PRO A 113 -6.74 12.59 -9.43
C PRO A 113 -7.42 12.04 -10.70
N LYS A 114 -6.95 12.44 -11.90
CA LYS A 114 -7.57 12.10 -13.21
C LYS A 114 -7.86 10.61 -13.43
N ASN A 115 -6.98 9.73 -13.01
CA ASN A 115 -7.15 8.27 -13.20
C ASN A 115 -7.78 7.57 -11.98
N PHE A 116 -8.45 8.32 -11.10
CA PHE A 116 -9.06 7.78 -9.89
C PHE A 116 -10.02 6.62 -10.17
N ASP A 117 -10.82 6.71 -11.23
CA ASP A 117 -11.80 5.68 -11.60
C ASP A 117 -11.17 4.40 -12.18
N LYS A 118 -9.91 4.47 -12.61
CA LYS A 118 -9.13 3.30 -13.06
C LYS A 118 -8.53 2.48 -11.91
N VAL A 119 -8.61 2.98 -10.68
CA VAL A 119 -8.23 2.27 -9.47
C VAL A 119 -9.45 1.55 -8.91
N PRO A 120 -9.40 0.24 -8.59
CA PRO A 120 -10.54 -0.50 -8.06
C PRO A 120 -10.99 0.04 -6.69
N ASP A 121 -12.27 -0.13 -6.37
CA ASP A 121 -12.86 0.40 -5.13
C ASP A 121 -12.17 -0.14 -3.87
N ALA A 122 -11.71 -1.39 -3.91
CA ALA A 122 -10.93 -1.99 -2.82
C ALA A 122 -9.55 -1.31 -2.59
N ALA A 123 -9.10 -0.47 -3.52
CA ALA A 123 -7.78 0.20 -3.43
C ALA A 123 -7.87 1.73 -3.34
N LYS A 124 -9.04 2.29 -3.08
CA LYS A 124 -9.25 3.74 -2.92
C LYS A 124 -10.35 4.04 -1.91
N ALA A 125 -10.32 5.21 -1.30
CA ALA A 125 -11.44 5.71 -0.53
C ALA A 125 -12.43 6.43 -1.47
N ALA A 126 -13.71 6.06 -1.47
CA ALA A 126 -14.74 6.64 -2.35
C ALA A 126 -14.85 8.18 -2.21
N ASN A 127 -14.56 8.72 -1.03
CA ASN A 127 -14.51 10.15 -0.74
C ASN A 127 -13.19 10.83 -1.16
N GLY A 128 -12.21 10.10 -1.73
CA GLY A 128 -10.93 10.64 -2.18
C GLY A 128 -9.91 10.89 -1.08
N MET A 129 -10.11 10.41 0.16
CA MET A 129 -9.14 10.57 1.24
C MET A 129 -7.82 9.86 0.96
N TYR A 130 -7.84 8.85 0.13
CA TYR A 130 -6.64 8.23 -0.47
C TYR A 130 -6.95 7.57 -1.81
N VAL A 131 -5.90 7.35 -2.57
CA VAL A 131 -5.89 6.49 -3.76
C VAL A 131 -4.71 5.55 -3.68
N GLY A 132 -4.91 4.28 -4.03
CA GLY A 132 -3.83 3.30 -4.06
C GLY A 132 -2.79 3.66 -5.11
N GLN A 133 -1.53 3.64 -4.72
CA GLN A 133 -0.40 3.80 -5.64
C GLN A 133 -0.04 2.49 -6.34
N ARG A 134 -0.06 1.40 -5.58
CA ARG A 134 0.23 0.04 -6.04
C ARG A 134 -0.55 -0.98 -5.22
N LEU A 135 -0.60 -2.20 -5.72
CA LEU A 135 -1.11 -3.36 -4.98
C LEU A 135 0.07 -4.22 -4.54
N ASN A 136 0.11 -4.55 -3.27
CA ASN A 136 1.14 -5.42 -2.69
C ASN A 136 0.58 -6.83 -2.57
N MET A 137 1.18 -7.77 -3.29
CA MET A 137 0.88 -9.17 -3.07
C MET A 137 1.77 -9.71 -1.95
N MET A 138 1.12 -10.09 -0.83
CA MET A 138 1.81 -10.77 0.26
C MET A 138 1.54 -12.26 0.14
N THR A 139 2.59 -13.00 -0.11
CA THR A 139 2.54 -14.45 -0.36
C THR A 139 3.81 -15.11 0.16
N HIS A 140 4.09 -16.33 -0.26
CA HIS A 140 5.33 -17.04 0.06
C HIS A 140 6.24 -17.06 -1.15
N TYR A 141 7.55 -17.07 -0.93
CA TYR A 141 8.52 -17.41 -1.97
C TYR A 141 9.70 -18.16 -1.38
N LEU A 142 10.39 -18.93 -2.21
CA LEU A 142 11.47 -19.79 -1.76
C LEU A 142 12.62 -19.89 -2.76
N ARG A 143 13.76 -20.35 -2.28
CA ARG A 143 14.92 -20.77 -3.07
C ARG A 143 14.63 -22.13 -3.71
N SER A 144 14.25 -22.12 -5.00
CA SER A 144 13.89 -23.35 -5.73
C SER A 144 15.09 -24.26 -6.05
N ASP A 145 16.32 -23.74 -5.94
CA ASP A 145 17.55 -24.53 -6.00
C ASP A 145 17.91 -25.25 -4.68
N LYS A 146 17.21 -24.92 -3.57
CA LYS A 146 17.47 -25.44 -2.22
C LYS A 146 16.28 -26.17 -1.61
N VAL A 147 15.08 -25.97 -2.13
CA VAL A 147 13.85 -26.66 -1.71
C VAL A 147 13.32 -27.46 -2.88
N ALA A 148 13.26 -28.77 -2.72
CA ALA A 148 12.77 -29.66 -3.78
C ALA A 148 11.28 -29.39 -4.09
N ALA A 149 10.87 -29.56 -5.34
CA ALA A 149 9.48 -29.31 -5.76
C ALA A 149 8.44 -30.12 -4.98
N ALA A 150 8.79 -31.34 -4.57
CA ALA A 150 7.93 -32.20 -3.73
C ALA A 150 7.75 -31.65 -2.29
N ASP A 151 8.67 -30.78 -1.85
CA ASP A 151 8.66 -30.19 -0.51
C ASP A 151 8.12 -28.77 -0.49
N GLU A 152 7.68 -28.23 -1.62
CA GLU A 152 7.10 -26.89 -1.67
C GLU A 152 5.80 -26.82 -0.85
N PRO A 153 5.65 -25.80 0.03
CA PRO A 153 4.39 -25.59 0.74
C PRO A 153 3.31 -25.11 -0.22
N LYS A 154 2.07 -25.61 -0.04
CA LYS A 154 0.92 -25.32 -0.90
C LYS A 154 -0.16 -24.48 -0.20
N THR A 155 -0.08 -24.40 1.10
CA THR A 155 -1.05 -23.68 1.96
C THR A 155 -0.30 -22.91 3.04
N TRP A 156 -1.00 -21.99 3.71
CA TRP A 156 -0.49 -21.34 4.93
C TRP A 156 -0.21 -22.38 6.03
N ASP A 157 -1.07 -23.40 6.14
CA ASP A 157 -0.90 -24.43 7.18
C ASP A 157 0.32 -25.30 6.95
N ASP A 158 0.79 -25.48 5.72
CA ASP A 158 2.04 -26.19 5.45
C ASP A 158 3.26 -25.50 6.10
N MET A 159 3.20 -24.17 6.31
CA MET A 159 4.31 -23.42 6.90
C MET A 159 4.63 -23.82 8.33
N ILE A 160 3.69 -24.40 9.08
CA ILE A 160 3.94 -24.91 10.43
C ILE A 160 4.50 -26.33 10.46
N ASN A 161 4.77 -26.97 9.30
CA ASN A 161 5.33 -28.30 9.25
C ASN A 161 6.79 -28.30 9.76
N PRO A 162 7.16 -29.20 10.70
CA PRO A 162 8.52 -29.29 11.25
C PRO A 162 9.63 -29.50 10.23
N LYS A 163 9.33 -30.00 9.02
CA LYS A 163 10.33 -30.17 7.94
C LYS A 163 10.98 -28.84 7.50
N TYR A 164 10.35 -27.70 7.82
CA TYR A 164 10.88 -26.37 7.52
C TYR A 164 11.61 -25.71 8.68
N LYS A 165 11.82 -26.43 9.79
CA LYS A 165 12.51 -25.87 10.97
C LYS A 165 13.85 -25.25 10.59
N GLY A 166 14.10 -24.01 11.03
CA GLY A 166 15.31 -23.24 10.76
C GLY A 166 15.46 -22.72 9.33
N LYS A 167 14.46 -22.94 8.44
CA LYS A 167 14.53 -22.54 7.02
C LYS A 167 13.72 -21.28 6.68
N GLN A 168 12.94 -20.77 7.60
CA GLN A 168 11.90 -19.78 7.35
C GLN A 168 12.26 -18.39 7.89
N VAL A 169 11.77 -17.35 7.22
CA VAL A 169 11.87 -15.95 7.63
C VAL A 169 10.59 -15.20 7.34
N MET A 170 10.24 -14.26 8.21
CA MET A 170 9.13 -13.33 8.01
C MET A 170 9.43 -11.96 8.61
N THR A 171 8.63 -10.95 8.23
CA THR A 171 8.79 -9.60 8.77
C THR A 171 8.04 -9.40 10.09
N ASP A 172 8.54 -8.46 10.90
CA ASP A 172 7.90 -8.02 12.14
C ASP A 172 6.77 -7.00 11.84
N PRO A 173 5.54 -7.23 12.32
CA PRO A 173 4.44 -6.27 12.18
C PRO A 173 4.68 -4.95 12.92
N SER A 174 5.61 -4.88 13.86
CA SER A 174 5.97 -3.64 14.56
C SER A 174 6.62 -2.63 13.61
N PHE A 175 7.31 -3.10 12.57
CA PHE A 175 8.00 -2.25 11.59
C PHE A 175 7.28 -2.17 10.24
N THR A 176 6.60 -3.24 9.82
CA THR A 176 5.98 -3.36 8.50
C THR A 176 4.47 -3.39 8.61
N SER A 177 3.78 -2.34 8.12
CA SER A 177 2.31 -2.27 8.17
C SER A 177 1.62 -3.38 7.36
N LEU A 178 2.20 -3.80 6.23
CA LEU A 178 1.72 -4.97 5.47
C LEU A 178 1.61 -6.22 6.36
N GLN A 179 2.59 -6.42 7.23
CA GLN A 179 2.62 -7.59 8.09
C GLN A 179 1.56 -7.54 9.19
N VAL A 180 1.11 -6.35 9.60
CA VAL A 180 -0.02 -6.22 10.53
C VAL A 180 -1.27 -6.85 9.94
N SER A 181 -1.58 -6.57 8.67
CA SER A 181 -2.73 -7.14 7.97
C SER A 181 -2.60 -8.66 7.81
N VAL A 182 -1.41 -9.15 7.43
CA VAL A 182 -1.15 -10.60 7.28
C VAL A 182 -1.27 -11.30 8.63
N VAL A 183 -0.56 -10.84 9.66
CA VAL A 183 -0.57 -11.45 11.00
C VAL A 183 -1.96 -11.39 11.62
N GLY A 184 -2.62 -10.23 11.53
CA GLY A 184 -3.96 -10.05 12.07
C GLY A 184 -4.98 -10.97 11.42
N THR A 185 -4.98 -11.08 10.10
CA THR A 185 -5.93 -11.95 9.37
C THR A 185 -5.64 -13.43 9.63
N ILE A 186 -4.38 -13.86 9.55
CA ILE A 186 -4.02 -15.26 9.82
C ILE A 186 -4.31 -15.63 11.29
N SER A 187 -4.01 -14.75 12.25
CA SER A 187 -4.36 -15.02 13.66
C SER A 187 -5.87 -15.08 13.90
N LYS A 188 -6.66 -14.29 13.17
CA LYS A 188 -8.14 -14.35 13.22
C LYS A 188 -8.67 -15.68 12.65
N LEU A 189 -8.07 -16.17 11.56
CA LEU A 189 -8.50 -17.41 10.88
C LEU A 189 -8.01 -18.68 11.57
N ARG A 190 -6.79 -18.69 12.13
CA ARG A 190 -6.08 -19.88 12.61
C ARG A 190 -5.73 -19.84 14.11
N GLY A 191 -6.01 -18.74 14.78
CA GLY A 191 -5.57 -18.51 16.16
C GLY A 191 -4.08 -18.21 16.29
N TRP A 192 -3.68 -17.73 17.47
CA TRP A 192 -2.28 -17.43 17.79
C TRP A 192 -1.40 -18.68 17.92
N ASP A 193 -1.99 -19.87 18.07
CA ASP A 193 -1.24 -21.13 18.09
C ASP A 193 -0.53 -21.43 16.77
N TYR A 194 -1.02 -20.89 15.64
CA TYR A 194 -0.33 -20.91 14.38
C TYR A 194 1.06 -20.27 14.50
N TYR A 195 1.15 -19.08 15.08
CA TYR A 195 2.40 -18.36 15.27
C TYR A 195 3.31 -19.00 16.33
N LYS A 196 2.75 -19.61 17.39
CA LYS A 196 3.54 -20.39 18.35
C LYS A 196 4.21 -21.60 17.66
N LYS A 197 3.53 -22.27 16.73
CA LYS A 197 4.10 -23.37 15.93
C LYS A 197 5.18 -22.85 14.98
N LEU A 198 5.01 -21.68 14.35
CA LEU A 198 6.08 -21.05 13.58
C LEU A 198 7.29 -20.72 14.45
N ARG A 199 7.09 -20.23 15.67
CA ARG A 199 8.18 -20.00 16.65
C ARG A 199 8.90 -21.30 16.99
N ALA A 200 8.17 -22.39 17.19
CA ALA A 200 8.75 -23.72 17.42
C ALA A 200 9.57 -24.24 16.23
N ASN A 201 9.23 -23.78 15.01
CA ASN A 201 9.99 -24.04 13.78
C ASN A 201 11.19 -23.11 13.59
N ASP A 202 11.57 -22.32 14.59
CA ASP A 202 12.71 -21.40 14.52
C ASP A 202 12.62 -20.42 13.34
N VAL A 203 11.42 -19.86 13.12
CA VAL A 203 11.23 -18.81 12.11
C VAL A 203 12.02 -17.57 12.52
N MET A 204 12.87 -17.08 11.62
CA MET A 204 13.59 -15.82 11.85
C MET A 204 12.67 -14.62 11.61
N ILE A 205 12.69 -13.67 12.54
CA ILE A 205 11.95 -12.42 12.41
C ILE A 205 12.92 -11.30 12.06
N VAL A 206 12.58 -10.52 11.02
CA VAL A 206 13.37 -9.38 10.54
C VAL A 206 12.48 -8.15 10.37
N GLN A 207 13.08 -6.95 10.33
CA GLN A 207 12.31 -5.70 10.34
C GLN A 207 11.53 -5.43 9.05
N GLY A 208 12.06 -5.84 7.89
CA GLY A 208 11.45 -5.49 6.60
C GLY A 208 11.68 -6.49 5.49
N ASN A 209 10.91 -6.36 4.41
CA ASN A 209 10.97 -7.27 3.26
C ASN A 209 12.34 -7.28 2.56
N GLN A 210 13.10 -6.16 2.60
CA GLN A 210 14.48 -6.17 2.10
C GLN A 210 15.34 -7.18 2.86
N GLN A 211 15.26 -7.20 4.18
CA GLN A 211 16.02 -8.16 4.99
C GLN A 211 15.57 -9.61 4.76
N VAL A 212 14.26 -9.84 4.51
CA VAL A 212 13.77 -11.16 4.09
C VAL A 212 14.48 -11.60 2.80
N SER A 213 14.52 -10.71 1.79
CA SER A 213 15.21 -10.94 0.52
C SER A 213 16.71 -11.24 0.73
N ASP A 214 17.37 -10.44 1.56
CA ASP A 214 18.79 -10.61 1.87
C ASP A 214 19.11 -11.96 2.54
N MET A 215 18.21 -12.45 3.44
CA MET A 215 18.35 -13.77 4.05
C MET A 215 18.28 -14.90 3.02
N LEU A 216 17.34 -14.82 2.08
CA LEU A 216 17.23 -15.80 0.99
C LEU A 216 18.42 -15.70 0.03
N LYS A 217 18.85 -14.49 -0.29
CA LYS A 217 20.01 -14.23 -1.15
C LYS A 217 21.27 -14.92 -0.61
N ARG A 218 21.55 -14.78 0.69
CA ARG A 218 22.69 -15.41 1.37
C ARG A 218 22.49 -16.89 1.68
N GLY A 219 21.25 -17.42 1.52
CA GLY A 219 20.92 -18.81 1.87
C GLY A 219 20.83 -19.07 3.38
N GLU A 220 20.78 -18.05 4.21
CA GLU A 220 20.61 -18.17 5.66
C GLU A 220 19.20 -18.65 6.02
N ARG A 221 18.23 -18.28 5.21
CA ARG A 221 16.86 -18.82 5.21
C ARG A 221 16.46 -19.12 3.77
N LEU A 222 15.55 -20.06 3.60
CA LEU A 222 15.20 -20.61 2.29
C LEU A 222 13.76 -20.27 1.88
N ILE A 223 12.89 -19.93 2.83
CA ILE A 223 11.45 -19.75 2.63
C ILE A 223 11.03 -18.45 3.31
N ALA A 224 10.47 -17.53 2.54
CA ALA A 224 9.84 -16.32 3.01
C ALA A 224 8.34 -16.57 3.24
N ILE A 225 7.85 -16.22 4.43
CA ILE A 225 6.45 -16.41 4.81
C ILE A 225 5.71 -15.07 4.78
N GLY A 226 4.61 -14.98 4.02
CA GLY A 226 3.78 -13.79 3.97
C GLY A 226 4.61 -12.54 3.67
N ALA A 227 5.46 -12.62 2.65
CA ALA A 227 6.37 -11.56 2.27
C ALA A 227 5.97 -10.95 0.92
N LEU A 228 6.49 -9.76 0.62
CA LEU A 228 6.15 -9.01 -0.58
C LEU A 228 6.79 -9.65 -1.81
N ASP A 229 5.97 -10.06 -2.77
CA ASP A 229 6.34 -10.83 -3.96
C ASP A 229 7.33 -10.13 -4.91
N SER A 230 7.30 -8.80 -4.99
CA SER A 230 8.23 -8.04 -5.84
C SER A 230 9.70 -8.29 -5.48
N TYR A 231 10.02 -8.59 -4.22
CA TYR A 231 11.39 -8.97 -3.82
C TYR A 231 11.81 -10.34 -4.38
N ALA A 232 10.86 -11.25 -4.61
CA ALA A 232 11.17 -12.48 -5.34
C ALA A 232 11.51 -12.20 -6.81
N ALA A 233 10.85 -11.23 -7.43
CA ALA A 233 11.17 -10.78 -8.78
C ALA A 233 12.56 -10.14 -8.85
N ASP A 234 12.94 -9.32 -7.87
CA ASP A 234 14.26 -8.70 -7.79
C ASP A 234 15.36 -9.76 -7.63
N LEU A 235 15.17 -10.74 -6.74
CA LEU A 235 16.10 -11.86 -6.61
C LEU A 235 16.28 -12.67 -7.91
N LYS A 236 15.19 -12.85 -8.69
CA LYS A 236 15.28 -13.50 -10.01
C LYS A 236 16.09 -12.68 -11.01
N LYS A 237 15.90 -11.34 -11.04
CA LYS A 237 16.69 -10.43 -11.87
C LYS A 237 18.18 -10.45 -11.51
N GLU A 238 18.50 -10.66 -10.24
CA GLU A 238 19.88 -10.83 -9.74
C GLU A 238 20.46 -12.23 -10.02
N GLY A 239 19.70 -13.12 -10.68
CA GLY A 239 20.15 -14.45 -11.08
C GLY A 239 19.92 -15.55 -10.04
N HIS A 240 19.22 -15.27 -8.93
CA HIS A 240 18.88 -16.28 -7.96
C HIS A 240 17.69 -17.14 -8.41
N GLN A 241 17.76 -18.44 -8.16
CA GLN A 241 16.66 -19.35 -8.44
C GLN A 241 15.61 -19.26 -7.33
N VAL A 242 14.64 -18.38 -7.52
CA VAL A 242 13.54 -18.13 -6.59
C VAL A 242 12.21 -18.44 -7.25
N LYS A 243 11.30 -19.07 -6.51
CA LYS A 243 9.94 -19.35 -6.94
C LYS A 243 8.96 -18.65 -6.00
N THR A 244 8.08 -17.83 -6.58
CA THR A 244 6.90 -17.29 -5.88
C THR A 244 5.85 -18.39 -5.80
N LEU A 245 5.26 -18.57 -4.64
CA LEU A 245 4.22 -19.55 -4.37
C LEU A 245 2.88 -18.84 -4.23
N TYR A 246 1.84 -19.50 -4.70
CA TYR A 246 0.45 -19.02 -4.60
C TYR A 246 -0.36 -20.05 -3.80
N PRO A 247 -0.43 -19.92 -2.47
CA PRO A 247 -1.15 -20.85 -1.61
C PRO A 247 -2.59 -21.05 -2.07
N SER A 248 -3.05 -22.31 -2.12
CA SER A 248 -4.40 -22.65 -2.56
C SER A 248 -5.50 -22.13 -1.63
N ASP A 249 -5.14 -21.83 -0.38
CA ASP A 249 -6.00 -21.18 0.61
C ASP A 249 -5.97 -19.64 0.54
N GLY A 250 -5.10 -19.05 -0.30
CA GLY A 250 -5.15 -17.67 -0.76
C GLY A 250 -3.90 -16.84 -0.49
N VAL A 251 -3.81 -15.70 -1.20
CA VAL A 251 -2.79 -14.65 -1.05
C VAL A 251 -3.43 -13.38 -0.54
N PHE A 252 -2.64 -12.43 -0.07
CA PHE A 252 -3.13 -11.10 0.26
C PHE A 252 -2.81 -10.11 -0.86
N ILE A 253 -3.78 -9.25 -1.17
CA ILE A 253 -3.60 -8.08 -2.02
C ILE A 253 -3.92 -6.84 -1.19
N ILE A 254 -2.88 -6.11 -0.81
CA ILE A 254 -2.99 -4.96 0.08
C ILE A 254 -2.60 -3.70 -0.68
N PRO A 255 -3.51 -2.74 -0.87
CA PRO A 255 -3.17 -1.49 -1.54
C PRO A 255 -2.19 -0.65 -0.72
N SER A 256 -1.44 0.21 -1.41
CA SER A 256 -0.64 1.27 -0.78
C SER A 256 -1.35 2.61 -0.95
N PRO A 257 -2.15 3.05 0.02
CA PRO A 257 -2.75 4.38 0.05
C PRO A 257 -1.74 5.50 -0.11
N THR A 258 -2.05 6.42 -1.00
CA THR A 258 -1.41 7.73 -1.14
C THR A 258 -2.42 8.79 -0.78
N SER A 259 -2.10 9.67 0.16
CA SER A 259 -2.94 10.75 0.64
C SER A 259 -2.25 12.09 0.55
N VAL A 260 -3.01 13.14 0.21
CA VAL A 260 -2.57 14.54 0.28
C VAL A 260 -2.72 15.02 1.72
N VAL A 261 -1.69 15.62 2.27
CA VAL A 261 -1.65 16.06 3.67
C VAL A 261 -2.42 17.38 3.84
N LYS A 262 -3.17 17.49 4.93
CA LYS A 262 -3.84 18.76 5.30
C LYS A 262 -2.79 19.79 5.73
N ASN A 263 -2.92 21.02 5.24
CA ASN A 263 -1.96 22.09 5.49
C ASN A 263 -0.53 21.73 5.03
N ALA A 264 -0.44 20.95 3.95
CA ALA A 264 0.83 20.63 3.30
C ALA A 264 1.64 21.90 3.01
N PRO A 265 2.96 21.92 3.25
CA PRO A 265 3.81 23.07 2.92
C PRO A 265 3.77 23.47 1.43
N HIS A 266 3.55 22.50 0.54
CA HIS A 266 3.51 22.68 -0.92
C HIS A 266 2.23 22.05 -1.50
N PRO A 267 1.03 22.67 -1.27
CA PRO A 267 -0.27 22.01 -1.52
C PRO A 267 -0.55 21.75 -3.00
N ASN A 268 -0.04 22.58 -3.92
CA ASN A 268 -0.23 22.35 -5.37
C ASN A 268 0.74 21.28 -5.89
N ALA A 269 1.99 21.27 -5.45
CA ALA A 269 2.94 20.21 -5.75
C ALA A 269 2.49 18.86 -5.17
N ALA A 270 1.88 18.84 -3.99
CA ALA A 270 1.30 17.65 -3.38
C ALA A 270 0.20 17.03 -4.26
N LYS A 271 -0.75 17.83 -4.75
CA LYS A 271 -1.82 17.37 -5.66
C LYS A 271 -1.25 16.90 -6.99
N LEU A 272 -0.32 17.65 -7.58
CA LEU A 272 0.33 17.27 -8.83
C LEU A 272 1.09 15.94 -8.68
N PHE A 273 1.80 15.75 -7.57
CA PHE A 273 2.52 14.52 -7.30
C PHE A 273 1.57 13.34 -7.05
N ALA A 274 0.49 13.53 -6.29
CA ALA A 274 -0.53 12.50 -6.09
C ALA A 274 -1.23 12.11 -7.41
N GLU A 275 -1.48 13.06 -8.32
CA GLU A 275 -2.01 12.79 -9.66
C GLU A 275 -0.99 12.01 -10.51
N PHE A 276 0.28 12.43 -10.50
CA PHE A 276 1.36 11.75 -11.20
C PHE A 276 1.51 10.29 -10.75
N MET A 277 1.36 10.00 -9.45
CA MET A 277 1.50 8.66 -8.88
C MET A 277 0.59 7.62 -9.52
N ILE A 278 -0.59 8.01 -10.01
CA ILE A 278 -1.51 7.12 -10.74
C ILE A 278 -1.58 7.44 -12.24
N GLY A 279 -0.62 8.24 -12.73
CA GLY A 279 -0.39 8.49 -14.15
C GLY A 279 0.19 7.27 -14.87
N ASP A 280 0.13 7.27 -16.20
CA ASP A 280 0.51 6.11 -17.03
C ASP A 280 1.96 5.70 -16.81
N ASP A 281 2.88 6.66 -16.78
CA ASP A 281 4.32 6.36 -16.70
C ASP A 281 4.73 5.90 -15.30
N ALA A 282 4.20 6.54 -14.25
CA ALA A 282 4.46 6.13 -12.87
C ALA A 282 3.92 4.71 -12.61
N GLN A 283 2.74 4.40 -13.14
CA GLN A 283 2.11 3.10 -12.91
C GLN A 283 2.79 1.95 -13.66
N LYS A 284 3.53 2.21 -14.75
CA LYS A 284 4.36 1.22 -15.45
C LYS A 284 5.62 0.82 -14.69
N ILE A 285 6.08 1.64 -13.73
CA ILE A 285 7.24 1.31 -12.90
C ILE A 285 6.98 0.03 -12.11
N PHE A 286 5.78 -0.14 -11.55
CA PHE A 286 5.48 -1.28 -10.68
C PHE A 286 5.57 -2.63 -11.40
N PRO A 287 4.88 -2.88 -12.54
CA PRO A 287 5.03 -4.16 -13.24
C PRO A 287 6.43 -4.37 -13.83
N ALA A 288 7.15 -3.33 -14.22
CA ALA A 288 8.55 -3.46 -14.64
C ALA A 288 9.46 -3.95 -13.50
N ASP A 289 9.10 -3.67 -12.25
CA ASP A 289 9.83 -4.10 -11.06
C ASP A 289 9.17 -5.30 -10.36
N GLY A 290 8.29 -6.03 -11.05
CA GLY A 290 7.67 -7.25 -10.52
C GLY A 290 6.54 -7.04 -9.53
N GLY A 291 6.07 -5.80 -9.33
CA GLY A 291 4.94 -5.46 -8.47
C GLY A 291 3.67 -5.17 -9.27
N TYR A 292 2.53 -5.12 -8.62
CA TYR A 292 1.25 -4.83 -9.29
C TYR A 292 0.93 -3.34 -9.24
N SER A 293 0.55 -2.79 -10.40
CA SER A 293 -0.08 -1.47 -10.50
C SER A 293 -1.38 -1.42 -9.67
N ALA A 294 -1.73 -0.25 -9.14
CA ALA A 294 -3.06 -0.05 -8.57
C ALA A 294 -4.13 0.09 -9.65
N ARG A 295 -3.77 0.38 -10.88
CA ARG A 295 -4.71 0.58 -12.00
C ARG A 295 -5.05 -0.74 -12.69
N ILE A 296 -6.34 -0.96 -12.94
CA ILE A 296 -6.87 -2.18 -13.58
C ILE A 296 -6.58 -2.27 -15.08
N ASP A 297 -6.22 -1.15 -15.71
CA ASP A 297 -5.87 -1.07 -17.15
C ASP A 297 -4.37 -1.25 -17.43
N ILE A 298 -3.56 -1.48 -16.40
CA ILE A 298 -2.14 -1.80 -16.50
C ILE A 298 -1.95 -3.30 -16.31
N ALA A 299 -1.23 -3.94 -17.21
CA ALA A 299 -1.00 -5.39 -17.16
C ALA A 299 -0.23 -5.82 -15.90
N ALA A 300 -0.47 -7.05 -15.46
CA ALA A 300 0.30 -7.68 -14.38
C ALA A 300 1.80 -7.76 -14.74
N PRO A 301 2.70 -7.89 -13.74
CA PRO A 301 4.12 -8.09 -13.99
C PRO A 301 4.38 -9.34 -14.83
N GLN A 302 5.40 -9.29 -15.67
CA GLN A 302 5.76 -10.42 -16.52
C GLN A 302 6.04 -11.68 -15.66
N GLY A 303 5.38 -12.77 -16.00
CA GLY A 303 5.53 -14.06 -15.29
C GLY A 303 4.76 -14.14 -13.96
N SER A 304 3.97 -13.10 -13.63
CA SER A 304 3.05 -13.13 -12.49
C SER A 304 1.61 -13.39 -12.96
N PRO A 305 0.77 -14.06 -12.16
CA PRO A 305 -0.61 -14.34 -12.53
C PRO A 305 -1.47 -13.06 -12.58
N ASP A 306 -2.53 -13.10 -13.37
CA ASP A 306 -3.61 -12.11 -13.23
C ASP A 306 -4.26 -12.28 -11.85
N LEU A 307 -4.45 -11.18 -11.11
CA LEU A 307 -5.06 -11.19 -9.78
C LEU A 307 -6.44 -11.85 -9.76
N LYS A 308 -7.18 -11.79 -10.87
CA LYS A 308 -8.50 -12.43 -11.03
C LYS A 308 -8.45 -13.96 -10.96
N THR A 309 -7.29 -14.55 -11.21
CA THR A 309 -7.10 -16.01 -11.17
C THR A 309 -6.69 -16.54 -9.80
N LEU A 310 -6.42 -15.65 -8.85
CA LEU A 310 -5.96 -16.00 -7.52
C LEU A 310 -7.10 -16.00 -6.52
N LYS A 311 -7.03 -16.90 -5.55
CA LYS A 311 -7.82 -16.79 -4.34
C LYS A 311 -7.20 -15.70 -3.46
N ILE A 312 -7.98 -14.68 -3.14
CA ILE A 312 -7.54 -13.58 -2.29
C ILE A 312 -8.12 -13.76 -0.90
N LEU A 313 -7.27 -13.65 0.12
CA LEU A 313 -7.70 -13.59 1.51
C LEU A 313 -8.18 -12.17 1.81
N ASP A 314 -9.40 -12.06 2.27
CA ASP A 314 -10.01 -10.80 2.65
C ASP A 314 -9.40 -10.25 3.95
N VAL A 315 -9.07 -8.96 3.96
CA VAL A 315 -8.55 -8.25 5.12
C VAL A 315 -9.68 -7.46 5.74
N ASP A 316 -10.09 -7.84 6.94
CA ASP A 316 -11.04 -7.06 7.74
C ASP A 316 -10.33 -5.79 8.27
N GLU A 317 -10.41 -4.71 7.48
CA GLU A 317 -9.72 -3.45 7.79
C GLU A 317 -10.19 -2.83 9.11
N GLU A 318 -11.48 -2.95 9.45
CA GLU A 318 -12.01 -2.44 10.71
C GLU A 318 -11.41 -3.21 11.91
N TYR A 319 -11.33 -4.54 11.80
CA TYR A 319 -10.66 -5.36 12.78
C TYR A 319 -9.17 -5.00 12.90
N ILE A 320 -8.47 -4.84 11.77
CA ILE A 320 -7.05 -4.47 11.76
C ILE A 320 -6.85 -3.11 12.42
N GLU A 321 -7.66 -2.08 12.06
CA GLU A 321 -7.59 -0.75 12.68
C GLU A 321 -7.72 -0.84 14.21
N LYS A 322 -8.73 -1.54 14.69
CA LYS A 322 -9.05 -1.68 16.11
C LYS A 322 -7.99 -2.47 16.89
N GLU A 323 -7.48 -3.54 16.30
CA GLU A 323 -6.65 -4.53 16.98
C GLU A 323 -5.15 -4.38 16.72
N THR A 324 -4.71 -3.39 15.92
CA THR A 324 -3.31 -3.20 15.52
C THR A 324 -2.32 -3.30 16.70
N GLN A 325 -2.60 -2.62 17.82
CA GLN A 325 -1.70 -2.63 18.97
C GLN A 325 -1.68 -3.99 19.67
N ARG A 326 -2.83 -4.69 19.72
CA ARG A 326 -2.93 -6.03 20.27
C ARG A 326 -2.19 -7.04 19.39
N ILE A 327 -2.36 -6.95 18.06
CA ILE A 327 -1.67 -7.80 17.11
C ILE A 327 -0.16 -7.69 17.28
N LYS A 328 0.39 -6.48 17.32
CA LYS A 328 1.82 -6.23 17.52
C LYS A 328 2.31 -6.79 18.84
N ARG A 329 1.60 -6.50 19.93
CA ARG A 329 1.97 -6.98 21.26
C ARG A 329 1.98 -8.51 21.33
N GLN A 330 0.92 -9.19 20.89
CA GLN A 330 0.84 -10.64 20.93
C GLN A 330 1.90 -11.31 20.03
N PHE A 331 2.20 -10.71 18.88
CA PHE A 331 3.30 -11.19 18.04
C PHE A 331 4.63 -11.10 18.76
N ASN A 332 4.92 -9.95 19.41
CA ASN A 332 6.16 -9.75 20.16
C ASN A 332 6.26 -10.67 21.41
N GLU A 333 5.14 -10.97 22.09
CA GLU A 333 5.11 -11.96 23.18
C GLU A 333 5.52 -13.38 22.71
N ILE A 334 5.27 -13.71 21.44
CA ILE A 334 5.63 -15.02 20.88
C ILE A 334 7.07 -15.04 20.37
N PHE A 335 7.54 -13.99 19.72
CA PHE A 335 8.81 -13.98 18.97
C PHE A 335 9.91 -13.12 19.61
N GLY A 336 9.54 -12.22 20.54
CA GLY A 336 10.45 -11.30 21.23
C GLY A 336 11.28 -11.91 22.35
#